data_4f32f5616d7079ac24327bfdf8571fcf
#
_entry.id   4f32f5616d7079ac24327bfdf8571fcf
#
_cell.length_a   1.000
_cell.length_b   1.000
_cell.length_c   1.000
_cell.angle_alpha   90.00
_cell.angle_beta   90.00
_cell.angle_gamma   90.00
#
_symmetry.space_group_name_H-M   'P 1'
#
loop_
_entity.id
_entity.type
_entity.pdbx_description
1 polymer ?
#
loop_
_entity_poly.entity_id
_entity_poly.type
_entity_poly.pdbx_seq_one_letter_code
_entity_poly.pdbx_strand_id
1 'polypeptide(L)'
;MSSHKKKFQIIEGGNRNSLNDMPVQETDMDMDETEIVKQLGMQAMAEMGVTAEEYATFLASGIGRDEVMENIHKMIGDDKRPGGCMPYCQAMAAMPDAENKSLKLKIQMKDVVKPPMWREVIIPADFNFSQLHYVIQAVTGLEDCHLWQFQDRQIQSTFEIAIPQDGQFGFGVTECTHHADTTPVTGVLREKGNKVEYWYDFGDDWMFTVSVLAVMDRQGEVPEMTKWKSDLQPIEDTGGAWNYPVLRDAALDKMSDKDLKHWADNYCFERVSDFKDWLAEHMIDPEDVADGLADIPDS
;
A
#
# COMPACT_ATOMS: atom_id res chain seq x y z
N MET A 1 -18.35 -19.42 29.21
CA MET A 1 -18.23 -18.39 28.19
C MET A 1 -17.09 -17.49 28.62
N SER A 2 -15.91 -17.70 28.04
CA SER A 2 -14.68 -16.98 28.41
C SER A 2 -14.47 -15.83 27.43
N SER A 3 -14.53 -14.62 27.93
CA SER A 3 -14.26 -13.38 27.19
C SER A 3 -12.75 -13.25 26.98
N HIS A 4 -12.28 -13.29 25.74
CA HIS A 4 -10.89 -12.99 25.40
C HIS A 4 -10.72 -11.47 25.28
N LYS A 5 -10.03 -10.87 26.25
CA LYS A 5 -9.63 -9.45 26.21
C LYS A 5 -8.40 -9.32 25.32
N LYS A 6 -8.47 -8.53 24.24
CA LYS A 6 -7.31 -8.11 23.44
C LYS A 6 -6.64 -6.90 24.11
N LYS A 7 -5.31 -6.95 24.31
CA LYS A 7 -4.50 -5.83 24.81
C LYS A 7 -3.92 -5.08 23.62
N PHE A 8 -4.10 -3.77 23.58
CA PHE A 8 -3.43 -2.88 22.65
C PHE A 8 -2.39 -2.04 23.40
N GLN A 9 -1.21 -1.86 22.81
CA GLN A 9 -0.15 -0.98 23.31
C GLN A 9 -0.06 0.25 22.43
N ILE A 10 -0.20 1.43 23.00
CA ILE A 10 0.04 2.71 22.32
C ILE A 10 1.51 3.09 22.58
N ILE A 11 2.28 3.30 21.54
CA ILE A 11 3.67 3.77 21.62
C ILE A 11 3.69 5.25 21.22
N GLU A 12 3.94 6.13 22.19
CA GLU A 12 4.23 7.54 21.92
C GLU A 12 5.68 7.70 21.42
N GLY A 13 5.83 8.37 20.28
CA GLY A 13 7.12 8.68 19.67
C GLY A 13 7.88 9.76 20.45
N GLY A 14 8.91 9.39 21.19
CA GLY A 14 9.82 10.28 21.89
C GLY A 14 11.23 9.70 22.00
N ASN A 15 12.17 10.50 21.61
CA ASN A 15 13.64 10.39 21.62
C ASN A 15 14.26 9.25 22.43
N ARG A 16 15.04 8.38 21.75
CA ARG A 16 15.77 7.24 22.32
C ARG A 16 16.88 7.69 23.26
N ASN A 17 16.64 7.60 24.56
CA ASN A 17 17.66 7.24 25.57
C ASN A 17 16.98 6.97 26.90
N SER A 18 17.25 5.80 27.49
CA SER A 18 16.76 5.30 28.80
C SER A 18 15.36 4.67 28.84
N LEU A 19 15.29 3.42 28.43
CA LEU A 19 14.16 2.49 28.66
C LEU A 19 14.49 1.58 29.85
N ASN A 20 14.44 2.06 31.09
CA ASN A 20 14.48 1.13 32.23
C ASN A 20 13.85 1.60 33.55
N ASP A 21 13.28 2.81 33.66
CA ASP A 21 12.67 3.26 34.92
C ASP A 21 11.42 4.14 34.70
N MET A 22 10.31 3.55 34.28
CA MET A 22 9.01 4.20 34.43
C MET A 22 7.96 3.21 34.94
N PRO A 23 7.20 3.54 35.98
CA PRO A 23 6.14 2.69 36.50
C PRO A 23 4.97 2.63 35.50
N VAL A 24 4.59 1.42 35.14
CA VAL A 24 3.39 1.13 34.34
C VAL A 24 2.16 1.44 35.21
N GLN A 25 1.45 2.50 34.88
CA GLN A 25 0.08 2.69 35.41
C GLN A 25 -0.87 1.88 34.53
N GLU A 26 -1.40 0.79 35.09
CA GLU A 26 -2.56 0.09 34.52
C GLU A 26 -3.80 0.99 34.73
N THR A 27 -4.30 1.58 33.66
CA THR A 27 -5.64 2.16 33.63
C THR A 27 -6.59 1.16 32.97
N ASP A 28 -7.43 0.52 33.79
CA ASP A 28 -8.63 -0.18 33.32
C ASP A 28 -9.60 0.90 32.77
N MET A 29 -9.65 1.08 31.48
CA MET A 29 -10.69 1.89 30.84
C MET A 29 -11.55 0.98 29.95
N ASP A 30 -12.75 0.65 30.45
CA ASP A 30 -13.88 0.25 29.61
C ASP A 30 -14.39 1.49 28.87
N MET A 31 -13.69 1.90 27.81
CA MET A 31 -14.16 2.97 26.93
C MET A 31 -15.00 2.39 25.81
N ASP A 32 -16.20 2.94 25.60
CA ASP A 32 -17.05 2.68 24.45
C ASP A 32 -16.34 3.10 23.15
N GLU A 33 -16.53 2.34 22.08
CA GLU A 33 -15.95 2.64 20.75
C GLU A 33 -16.24 4.08 20.31
N THR A 34 -17.39 4.63 20.66
CA THR A 34 -17.80 6.01 20.41
C THR A 34 -16.89 7.03 21.11
N GLU A 35 -16.43 6.74 22.32
CA GLU A 35 -15.55 7.63 23.09
C GLU A 35 -14.11 7.57 22.57
N ILE A 36 -13.66 6.41 22.07
CA ILE A 36 -12.35 6.25 21.41
C ILE A 36 -12.30 7.07 20.11
N VAL A 37 -13.32 6.97 19.27
CA VAL A 37 -13.44 7.75 18.03
C VAL A 37 -13.46 9.23 18.30
N LYS A 38 -14.15 9.67 19.37
CA LYS A 38 -14.23 11.06 19.79
C LYS A 38 -12.88 11.60 20.29
N GLN A 39 -12.11 10.80 21.06
CA GLN A 39 -10.78 11.18 21.50
C GLN A 39 -9.78 11.28 20.35
N LEU A 40 -9.80 10.33 19.41
CA LEU A 40 -8.98 10.39 18.21
C LEU A 40 -9.33 11.60 17.33
N GLY A 41 -10.62 11.90 17.17
CA GLY A 41 -11.09 13.10 16.47
C GLY A 41 -10.61 14.39 17.13
N MET A 42 -10.67 14.49 18.46
CA MET A 42 -10.17 15.64 19.23
C MET A 42 -8.64 15.80 19.09
N GLN A 43 -7.89 14.72 19.09
CA GLN A 43 -6.43 14.76 18.92
C GLN A 43 -6.05 15.24 17.51
N ALA A 44 -6.69 14.73 16.48
CA ALA A 44 -6.46 15.16 15.10
C ALA A 44 -6.78 16.63 14.88
N MET A 45 -7.87 17.14 15.49
CA MET A 45 -8.24 18.55 15.41
C MET A 45 -7.29 19.46 16.19
N ALA A 46 -6.77 19.00 17.33
CA ALA A 46 -5.75 19.73 18.10
C ALA A 46 -4.43 19.88 17.32
N GLU A 47 -4.04 18.86 16.57
CA GLU A 47 -2.87 18.91 15.67
C GLU A 47 -3.07 19.94 14.53
N MET A 48 -4.33 20.20 14.12
CA MET A 48 -4.71 21.24 13.15
C MET A 48 -4.91 22.62 13.79
N GLY A 49 -4.67 22.76 15.10
CA GLY A 49 -4.80 24.03 15.81
C GLY A 49 -6.23 24.39 16.23
N VAL A 50 -7.17 23.46 16.15
CA VAL A 50 -8.57 23.61 16.59
C VAL A 50 -8.66 23.31 18.08
N THR A 51 -9.24 24.24 18.87
CA THR A 51 -9.40 24.05 20.32
C THR A 51 -10.52 23.04 20.64
N ALA A 52 -10.44 22.38 21.79
CA ALA A 52 -11.47 21.45 22.26
C ALA A 52 -12.87 22.11 22.38
N GLU A 53 -12.92 23.44 22.67
CA GLU A 53 -14.16 24.20 22.78
C GLU A 53 -14.78 24.45 21.39
N GLU A 54 -13.98 24.76 20.39
CA GLU A 54 -14.42 24.90 19.00
C GLU A 54 -14.92 23.56 18.45
N TYR A 55 -14.22 22.46 18.75
CA TYR A 55 -14.64 21.11 18.37
C TYR A 55 -15.96 20.70 19.07
N ALA A 56 -16.11 20.97 20.34
CA ALA A 56 -17.36 20.70 21.08
C ALA A 56 -18.55 21.52 20.55
N THR A 57 -18.33 22.80 20.24
CA THR A 57 -19.32 23.67 19.61
C THR A 57 -19.74 23.17 18.25
N PHE A 58 -18.79 22.66 17.50
CA PHE A 58 -18.99 22.02 16.21
C PHE A 58 -19.86 20.76 16.31
N LEU A 59 -19.55 19.82 17.21
CA LEU A 59 -20.36 18.61 17.42
C LEU A 59 -21.79 18.94 17.89
N ALA A 60 -21.95 20.01 18.63
CA ALA A 60 -23.25 20.46 19.15
C ALA A 60 -24.12 21.17 18.08
N SER A 61 -23.53 21.67 17.00
CA SER A 61 -24.23 22.43 15.97
C SER A 61 -25.12 21.57 15.06
N GLY A 62 -24.96 20.23 15.07
CA GLY A 62 -25.72 19.32 14.22
C GLY A 62 -25.47 19.50 12.71
N ILE A 63 -24.40 20.20 12.36
CA ILE A 63 -24.01 20.47 10.97
C ILE A 63 -23.67 19.15 10.29
N GLY A 64 -24.26 18.91 9.12
CA GLY A 64 -24.00 17.73 8.31
C GLY A 64 -22.54 17.69 7.81
N ARG A 65 -22.04 16.48 7.55
CA ARG A 65 -20.64 16.22 7.11
C ARG A 65 -20.21 17.11 5.93
N ASP A 66 -21.11 17.33 4.97
CA ASP A 66 -20.83 18.12 3.75
C ASP A 66 -20.63 19.61 4.05
N GLU A 67 -21.44 20.17 4.96
CA GLU A 67 -21.34 21.57 5.37
C GLU A 67 -20.08 21.83 6.20
N VAL A 68 -19.62 20.80 6.92
CA VAL A 68 -18.34 20.78 7.64
C VAL A 68 -17.16 20.85 6.69
N MET A 69 -17.15 19.98 5.70
CA MET A 69 -16.08 19.94 4.70
C MET A 69 -16.04 21.26 3.91
N GLU A 70 -17.18 21.83 3.58
CA GLU A 70 -17.26 23.13 2.94
C GLU A 70 -16.72 24.27 3.81
N ASN A 71 -16.98 24.24 5.12
CA ASN A 71 -16.45 25.24 6.06
C ASN A 71 -14.95 25.05 6.33
N ILE A 72 -14.46 23.81 6.40
CA ILE A 72 -13.02 23.52 6.48
C ILE A 72 -12.32 24.05 5.22
N HIS A 73 -12.87 23.81 4.03
CA HIS A 73 -12.36 24.38 2.78
C HIS A 73 -12.34 25.92 2.77
N LYS A 74 -13.37 26.55 3.33
CA LYS A 74 -13.42 28.03 3.48
C LYS A 74 -12.43 28.58 4.50
N MET A 75 -12.14 27.82 5.60
CA MET A 75 -11.18 28.23 6.64
C MET A 75 -9.72 28.05 6.21
N ILE A 76 -9.43 26.99 5.46
CA ILE A 76 -8.08 26.73 4.95
C ILE A 76 -7.73 27.69 3.81
N GLY A 77 -8.73 28.41 3.26
CA GLY A 77 -8.62 29.27 2.09
C GLY A 77 -8.51 28.46 0.80
N ASP A 78 -8.79 29.10 -0.33
CA ASP A 78 -8.47 28.53 -1.65
C ASP A 78 -7.00 28.12 -1.64
N ASP A 79 -6.75 26.84 -1.38
CA ASP A 79 -5.42 26.31 -1.19
C ASP A 79 -4.61 26.52 -2.46
N LYS A 80 -3.73 27.49 -2.38
CA LYS A 80 -2.66 27.68 -3.36
C LYS A 80 -1.61 26.60 -3.15
N ARG A 81 -2.00 25.30 -3.16
CA ARG A 81 -1.06 24.22 -3.35
C ARG A 81 -0.36 24.47 -4.68
N PRO A 82 0.95 24.59 -4.72
CA PRO A 82 1.68 24.63 -5.97
C PRO A 82 1.42 23.30 -6.69
N GLY A 83 0.57 23.31 -7.71
CA GLY A 83 0.13 22.12 -8.44
C GLY A 83 -1.26 21.65 -7.99
N GLY A 84 -2.28 22.50 -8.11
CA GLY A 84 -3.67 22.08 -7.96
C GLY A 84 -3.96 20.85 -8.81
N CYS A 85 -4.78 19.95 -8.30
CA CYS A 85 -5.19 18.67 -8.89
C CYS A 85 -5.68 18.77 -10.35
N MET A 86 -6.15 19.93 -10.77
CA MET A 86 -6.78 20.19 -12.08
C MET A 86 -5.94 19.78 -13.31
N PRO A 87 -4.62 19.99 -13.40
CA PRO A 87 -3.85 19.54 -14.55
C PRO A 87 -3.75 18.02 -14.68
N TYR A 88 -3.75 17.29 -13.56
CA TYR A 88 -3.63 15.83 -13.55
C TYR A 88 -4.96 15.13 -13.86
N CYS A 89 -6.07 15.62 -13.34
CA CYS A 89 -7.39 15.07 -13.63
C CYS A 89 -7.74 15.11 -15.13
N GLN A 90 -7.20 16.10 -15.87
CA GLN A 90 -7.35 16.18 -17.33
C GLN A 90 -6.34 15.29 -18.09
N ALA A 91 -5.26 14.88 -17.46
CA ALA A 91 -4.15 14.14 -18.08
C ALA A 91 -4.30 12.60 -18.02
N MET A 92 -5.32 12.08 -17.34
CA MET A 92 -5.50 10.63 -17.17
C MET A 92 -6.25 9.96 -18.33
N ALA A 93 -6.37 10.60 -19.48
CA ALA A 93 -6.89 9.97 -20.69
C ALA A 93 -5.88 8.95 -21.24
N ALA A 94 -6.37 7.86 -21.81
CA ALA A 94 -5.52 6.89 -22.49
C ALA A 94 -4.65 7.56 -23.57
N MET A 95 -3.47 7.00 -23.82
CA MET A 95 -2.68 7.41 -24.96
C MET A 95 -3.40 7.01 -26.26
N PRO A 96 -3.26 7.80 -27.35
CA PRO A 96 -3.76 7.38 -28.65
C PRO A 96 -3.15 6.04 -29.06
N ASP A 97 -3.94 5.18 -29.71
CA ASP A 97 -3.48 3.89 -30.23
C ASP A 97 -3.02 2.88 -29.15
N ALA A 98 -3.51 3.03 -27.90
CA ALA A 98 -3.13 2.16 -26.78
C ALA A 98 -3.43 0.68 -27.08
N GLU A 99 -4.54 0.39 -27.77
CA GLU A 99 -4.95 -0.95 -28.16
C GLU A 99 -3.93 -1.68 -29.08
N ASN A 100 -3.09 -0.91 -29.78
CA ASN A 100 -2.03 -1.45 -30.64
C ASN A 100 -0.63 -1.44 -29.99
N LYS A 101 -0.56 -1.14 -28.71
CA LYS A 101 0.70 -1.02 -27.97
C LYS A 101 0.77 -1.95 -26.77
N SER A 102 2.00 -2.19 -26.34
CA SER A 102 2.33 -2.81 -25.07
C SER A 102 3.32 -1.95 -24.29
N LEU A 103 3.22 -2.00 -22.97
CA LEU A 103 4.18 -1.38 -22.06
C LEU A 103 5.12 -2.46 -21.49
N LYS A 104 6.42 -2.25 -21.60
CA LYS A 104 7.38 -2.98 -20.79
C LYS A 104 7.61 -2.23 -19.50
N LEU A 105 7.25 -2.83 -18.39
CA LEU A 105 7.32 -2.24 -17.05
C LEU A 105 8.37 -2.92 -16.21
N LYS A 106 8.93 -2.18 -15.27
CA LYS A 106 9.69 -2.71 -14.14
C LYS A 106 8.94 -2.39 -12.85
N ILE A 107 8.59 -3.40 -12.10
CA ILE A 107 7.98 -3.35 -10.77
C ILE A 107 9.10 -3.64 -9.78
N GLN A 108 9.47 -2.68 -8.95
CA GLN A 108 10.59 -2.80 -8.02
C GLN A 108 10.15 -2.45 -6.60
N MET A 109 10.34 -3.38 -5.68
CA MET A 109 10.12 -3.15 -4.24
C MET A 109 11.04 -2.04 -3.74
N LYS A 110 10.48 -1.05 -3.03
CA LYS A 110 11.23 0.03 -2.38
C LYS A 110 11.95 -0.52 -1.15
N ASP A 111 12.98 0.18 -0.72
CA ASP A 111 13.77 -0.08 0.49
C ASP A 111 14.53 -1.42 0.53
N VAL A 112 14.36 -2.28 -0.47
CA VAL A 112 15.12 -3.53 -0.66
C VAL A 112 16.17 -3.34 -1.77
N VAL A 113 17.40 -2.98 -1.38
CA VAL A 113 18.42 -2.52 -2.35
C VAL A 113 19.56 -3.50 -2.61
N LYS A 114 19.87 -4.40 -1.68
CA LYS A 114 21.05 -5.30 -1.79
C LYS A 114 20.77 -6.71 -1.29
N PRO A 115 20.45 -7.64 -2.20
CA PRO A 115 20.06 -7.44 -3.58
C PRO A 115 18.67 -6.83 -3.69
N PRO A 116 18.36 -6.12 -4.78
CA PRO A 116 17.00 -5.60 -4.99
C PRO A 116 16.03 -6.74 -5.31
N MET A 117 14.74 -6.50 -5.04
CA MET A 117 13.63 -7.31 -5.55
C MET A 117 12.91 -6.54 -6.66
N TRP A 118 12.76 -7.14 -7.83
CA TRP A 118 12.03 -6.56 -8.95
C TRP A 118 11.55 -7.60 -9.96
N ARG A 119 10.55 -7.21 -10.76
CA ARG A 119 9.97 -7.96 -11.87
C ARG A 119 9.95 -7.08 -13.13
N GLU A 120 10.25 -7.64 -14.30
CA GLU A 120 10.00 -7.00 -15.60
C GLU A 120 8.84 -7.71 -16.27
N VAL A 121 7.81 -6.95 -16.65
CA VAL A 121 6.60 -7.47 -17.28
C VAL A 121 6.30 -6.71 -18.56
N ILE A 122 5.67 -7.37 -19.53
CA ILE A 122 5.06 -6.75 -20.69
C ILE A 122 3.56 -6.86 -20.51
N ILE A 123 2.86 -5.73 -20.60
CA ILE A 123 1.40 -5.67 -20.47
C ILE A 123 0.77 -4.97 -21.68
N PRO A 124 -0.49 -5.23 -22.02
CA PRO A 124 -1.29 -4.40 -22.92
C PRO A 124 -1.33 -2.94 -22.45
N ALA A 125 -1.17 -1.99 -23.37
CA ALA A 125 -1.17 -0.57 -23.00
C ALA A 125 -2.58 0.02 -22.80
N ASP A 126 -3.61 -0.70 -23.17
CA ASP A 126 -5.02 -0.37 -22.97
C ASP A 126 -5.57 -0.88 -21.63
N PHE A 127 -4.75 -1.52 -20.80
CA PHE A 127 -5.13 -1.89 -19.44
C PHE A 127 -5.50 -0.68 -18.58
N ASN A 128 -6.37 -0.91 -17.60
CA ASN A 128 -6.66 0.03 -16.51
C ASN A 128 -5.78 -0.27 -15.27
N PHE A 129 -5.88 0.56 -14.23
CA PHE A 129 -5.07 0.39 -13.02
C PHE A 129 -5.51 -0.80 -12.15
N SER A 130 -6.77 -1.25 -12.22
CA SER A 130 -7.18 -2.50 -11.57
C SER A 130 -6.50 -3.71 -12.20
N GLN A 131 -6.40 -3.76 -13.53
CA GLN A 131 -5.68 -4.82 -14.23
C GLN A 131 -4.18 -4.76 -13.90
N LEU A 132 -3.58 -3.57 -13.80
CA LEU A 132 -2.19 -3.41 -13.35
C LEU A 132 -1.99 -3.88 -11.91
N HIS A 133 -2.96 -3.66 -11.02
CA HIS A 133 -2.92 -4.22 -9.67
C HIS A 133 -2.85 -5.75 -9.72
N TYR A 134 -3.73 -6.41 -10.45
CA TYR A 134 -3.69 -7.88 -10.58
C TYR A 134 -2.39 -8.40 -11.23
N VAL A 135 -1.83 -7.67 -12.20
CA VAL A 135 -0.49 -7.97 -12.73
C VAL A 135 0.55 -7.97 -11.60
N ILE A 136 0.53 -6.94 -10.74
CA ILE A 136 1.48 -6.83 -9.64
C ILE A 136 1.29 -7.97 -8.64
N GLN A 137 0.04 -8.28 -8.26
CA GLN A 137 -0.27 -9.41 -7.38
C GLN A 137 0.29 -10.73 -7.94
N ALA A 138 -0.01 -11.06 -9.19
CA ALA A 138 0.43 -12.28 -9.85
C ALA A 138 1.97 -12.41 -9.90
N VAL A 139 2.71 -11.33 -10.21
CA VAL A 139 4.17 -11.41 -10.33
C VAL A 139 4.92 -11.27 -9.00
N THR A 140 4.25 -10.83 -7.94
CA THR A 140 4.85 -10.68 -6.61
C THR A 140 4.43 -11.78 -5.64
N GLY A 141 3.34 -12.52 -5.92
CA GLY A 141 2.80 -13.55 -5.05
C GLY A 141 1.97 -13.00 -3.88
N LEU A 142 1.59 -11.71 -3.92
CA LEU A 142 0.64 -11.13 -2.98
C LEU A 142 -0.78 -11.62 -3.30
N GLU A 143 -1.67 -11.67 -2.30
CA GLU A 143 -2.94 -12.42 -2.36
C GLU A 143 -4.20 -11.53 -2.46
N ASP A 144 -4.05 -10.24 -2.77
CA ASP A 144 -5.15 -9.26 -2.89
C ASP A 144 -6.10 -9.25 -1.67
N CYS A 145 -5.56 -9.45 -0.48
CA CYS A 145 -6.34 -9.48 0.76
C CYS A 145 -6.33 -8.16 1.55
N HIS A 146 -5.60 -7.15 1.08
CA HIS A 146 -5.43 -5.85 1.71
C HIS A 146 -5.79 -4.68 0.78
N LEU A 147 -5.93 -3.49 1.38
CA LEU A 147 -6.15 -2.24 0.64
C LEU A 147 -4.91 -1.84 -0.15
N TRP A 148 -5.14 -1.17 -1.29
CA TRP A 148 -4.08 -0.71 -2.16
C TRP A 148 -4.44 0.58 -2.88
N GLN A 149 -3.39 1.29 -3.34
CA GLN A 149 -3.52 2.45 -4.20
C GLN A 149 -2.28 2.67 -5.05
N PHE A 150 -2.46 3.40 -6.15
CA PHE A 150 -1.37 3.98 -6.91
C PHE A 150 -1.31 5.48 -6.65
N GLN A 151 -0.08 6.04 -6.64
CA GLN A 151 0.17 7.44 -6.35
C GLN A 151 1.47 7.89 -7.02
N ASP A 152 1.68 9.22 -7.15
CA ASP A 152 2.93 9.73 -7.71
C ASP A 152 4.07 9.73 -6.68
N ARG A 153 3.76 9.81 -5.39
CA ARG A 153 4.71 9.83 -4.26
C ARG A 153 4.00 9.53 -2.94
N GLN A 154 4.76 9.03 -1.99
CA GLN A 154 4.27 8.59 -0.69
C GLN A 154 3.72 9.73 0.19
N ILE A 155 4.30 10.93 0.12
CA ILE A 155 3.90 12.08 0.94
C ILE A 155 3.43 13.19 0.02
N GLN A 156 2.25 13.76 0.32
CA GLN A 156 1.63 14.82 -0.48
C GLN A 156 1.47 14.43 -1.94
N SER A 157 0.88 13.26 -2.18
CA SER A 157 0.55 12.81 -3.52
C SER A 157 -0.33 13.84 -4.24
N THR A 158 -0.10 14.01 -5.53
CA THR A 158 -0.92 14.90 -6.36
C THR A 158 -2.11 14.17 -6.97
N PHE A 159 -2.10 12.84 -6.96
CA PHE A 159 -3.22 11.99 -7.34
C PHE A 159 -3.15 10.65 -6.60
N GLU A 160 -4.29 10.03 -6.45
CA GLU A 160 -4.44 8.66 -5.96
C GLU A 160 -5.37 7.92 -6.92
N ILE A 161 -5.04 6.66 -7.21
CA ILE A 161 -5.84 5.78 -8.04
C ILE A 161 -6.08 4.51 -7.24
N ALA A 162 -7.34 4.22 -6.93
CA ALA A 162 -7.74 3.10 -6.08
C ALA A 162 -9.15 2.62 -6.44
N ILE A 163 -9.58 1.51 -5.85
CA ILE A 163 -10.99 1.16 -5.82
C ILE A 163 -11.63 1.93 -4.66
N PRO A 164 -12.63 2.80 -4.89
CA PRO A 164 -13.31 3.52 -3.82
C PRO A 164 -13.97 2.54 -2.85
N GLN A 165 -13.67 2.67 -1.59
CA GLN A 165 -14.36 1.93 -0.54
C GLN A 165 -15.58 2.73 -0.10
N ASP A 166 -16.78 2.15 -0.20
CA ASP A 166 -18.02 2.76 0.26
C ASP A 166 -17.94 3.07 1.78
N GLY A 167 -17.56 4.29 2.09
CA GLY A 167 -17.91 5.00 3.34
C GLY A 167 -17.42 4.45 4.68
N GLN A 168 -16.71 3.33 4.76
CA GLN A 168 -16.39 2.68 6.03
C GLN A 168 -15.03 3.06 6.63
N PHE A 169 -14.11 3.62 5.85
CA PHE A 169 -12.83 4.13 6.34
C PHE A 169 -12.65 5.59 5.93
N GLY A 170 -13.08 6.49 6.83
CA GLY A 170 -13.12 7.93 6.61
C GLY A 170 -11.76 8.64 6.63
N PHE A 171 -10.70 8.06 6.08
CA PHE A 171 -9.44 8.74 5.90
C PHE A 171 -9.32 9.15 4.43
N GLY A 172 -9.73 10.39 4.17
CA GLY A 172 -9.28 11.20 3.05
C GLY A 172 -9.46 10.59 1.67
N VAL A 173 -10.72 10.50 1.17
CA VAL A 173 -10.89 10.59 -0.29
C VAL A 173 -10.41 11.98 -0.67
N THR A 174 -9.21 12.10 -1.20
CA THR A 174 -8.74 13.37 -1.75
C THR A 174 -9.58 13.68 -2.99
N GLU A 175 -9.84 14.95 -3.28
CA GLU A 175 -10.53 15.39 -4.51
C GLU A 175 -9.83 14.90 -5.80
N CYS A 176 -8.68 14.26 -5.66
CA CYS A 176 -7.82 13.74 -6.71
C CYS A 176 -7.83 12.20 -6.81
N THR A 177 -8.80 11.53 -6.21
CA THR A 177 -8.89 10.07 -6.29
C THR A 177 -9.57 9.66 -7.60
N HIS A 178 -8.89 8.81 -8.35
CA HIS A 178 -9.39 8.21 -9.58
C HIS A 178 -9.77 6.75 -9.35
N HIS A 179 -10.82 6.29 -10.03
CA HIS A 179 -11.22 4.89 -9.98
C HIS A 179 -10.26 4.02 -10.81
N ALA A 180 -9.67 3.02 -10.18
CA ALA A 180 -8.68 2.18 -10.83
C ALA A 180 -9.24 1.37 -12.02
N ASP A 181 -10.50 0.95 -11.95
CA ASP A 181 -11.22 0.20 -12.99
C ASP A 181 -11.55 1.01 -14.25
N THR A 182 -11.57 2.33 -14.15
CA THR A 182 -11.86 3.24 -15.28
C THR A 182 -10.67 4.10 -15.68
N THR A 183 -9.59 4.10 -14.91
CA THR A 183 -8.42 4.91 -15.20
C THR A 183 -7.41 4.09 -16.01
N PRO A 184 -7.12 4.47 -17.28
CA PRO A 184 -6.18 3.76 -18.11
C PRO A 184 -4.74 3.91 -17.58
N VAL A 185 -3.96 2.84 -17.60
CA VAL A 185 -2.55 2.88 -17.15
C VAL A 185 -1.73 3.91 -17.92
N THR A 186 -2.05 4.12 -19.20
CA THR A 186 -1.40 5.12 -20.05
C THR A 186 -1.85 6.55 -19.76
N GLY A 187 -2.78 6.76 -18.83
CA GLY A 187 -3.04 8.07 -18.22
C GLY A 187 -1.80 8.63 -17.53
N VAL A 188 -0.99 7.74 -16.94
CA VAL A 188 0.25 8.07 -16.19
C VAL A 188 1.48 7.49 -16.88
N LEU A 189 1.43 6.24 -17.32
CA LEU A 189 2.58 5.46 -17.82
C LEU A 189 2.64 5.49 -19.36
N ARG A 190 2.94 6.67 -19.95
CA ARG A 190 2.86 6.94 -21.41
C ARG A 190 4.14 6.70 -22.15
N GLU A 191 5.28 6.90 -21.50
CA GLU A 191 6.57 6.90 -22.17
C GLU A 191 7.66 6.38 -21.25
N LYS A 192 8.76 5.98 -21.83
CA LYS A 192 9.93 5.52 -21.08
C LYS A 192 10.34 6.52 -20.01
N GLY A 193 10.46 6.02 -18.77
CA GLY A 193 10.85 6.79 -17.59
C GLY A 193 9.67 7.30 -16.75
N ASN A 194 8.43 7.27 -17.27
CA ASN A 194 7.28 7.52 -16.43
C ASN A 194 7.21 6.49 -15.30
N LYS A 195 6.71 6.92 -14.15
CA LYS A 195 6.65 6.12 -12.93
C LYS A 195 5.36 6.38 -12.19
N VAL A 196 4.93 5.35 -11.44
CA VAL A 196 3.91 5.45 -10.41
C VAL A 196 4.37 4.61 -9.22
N GLU A 197 4.01 4.99 -8.01
CA GLU A 197 4.19 4.17 -6.83
C GLU A 197 2.92 3.34 -6.61
N TYR A 198 3.08 2.08 -6.29
CA TYR A 198 2.03 1.18 -5.87
C TYR A 198 2.23 0.89 -4.39
N TRP A 199 1.21 1.13 -3.59
CA TRP A 199 1.18 0.91 -2.15
C TRP A 199 0.11 -0.12 -1.83
N TYR A 200 0.50 -1.21 -1.24
CA TYR A 200 -0.34 -2.34 -0.88
C TYR A 200 -0.13 -2.67 0.59
N ASP A 201 -1.20 -3.01 1.28
CA ASP A 201 -1.26 -3.22 2.72
C ASP A 201 -0.68 -2.04 3.52
N PHE A 202 -1.55 -1.14 3.97
CA PHE A 202 -1.16 0.06 4.73
C PHE A 202 -0.61 -0.27 6.13
N GLY A 203 -0.72 -1.53 6.58
CA GLY A 203 -0.14 -2.04 7.82
C GLY A 203 1.31 -2.48 7.64
N ASP A 204 1.58 -3.33 6.65
CA ASP A 204 2.92 -3.86 6.32
C ASP A 204 3.72 -2.96 5.38
N ASP A 205 3.07 -1.98 4.76
CA ASP A 205 3.70 -0.92 3.96
C ASP A 205 4.47 -1.44 2.73
N TRP A 206 3.86 -2.40 2.01
CA TRP A 206 4.44 -2.92 0.77
C TRP A 206 4.44 -1.85 -0.33
N MET A 207 5.59 -1.25 -0.58
CA MET A 207 5.77 -0.19 -1.56
C MET A 207 6.55 -0.66 -2.78
N PHE A 208 5.99 -0.42 -3.97
CA PHE A 208 6.65 -0.73 -5.23
C PHE A 208 6.70 0.50 -6.14
N THR A 209 7.80 0.68 -6.85
CA THR A 209 7.89 1.64 -7.95
C THR A 209 7.65 0.90 -9.26
N VAL A 210 6.62 1.29 -9.99
CA VAL A 210 6.33 0.81 -11.35
C VAL A 210 6.87 1.81 -12.35
N SER A 211 7.77 1.40 -13.23
CA SER A 211 8.46 2.28 -14.19
C SER A 211 8.34 1.74 -15.61
N VAL A 212 8.07 2.62 -16.56
CA VAL A 212 8.05 2.27 -17.99
C VAL A 212 9.50 2.14 -18.51
N LEU A 213 9.86 0.94 -18.97
CA LEU A 213 11.14 0.68 -19.62
C LEU A 213 11.08 0.94 -21.14
N ALA A 214 9.93 0.61 -21.76
CA ALA A 214 9.68 0.83 -23.18
C ALA A 214 8.18 0.84 -23.46
N VAL A 215 7.79 1.56 -24.53
CA VAL A 215 6.52 1.41 -25.22
C VAL A 215 6.84 0.74 -26.55
N MET A 216 6.07 -0.28 -26.92
CA MET A 216 6.33 -1.10 -28.10
C MET A 216 5.01 -1.47 -28.80
N ASP A 217 5.10 -2.02 -30.01
CA ASP A 217 3.92 -2.56 -30.68
C ASP A 217 3.36 -3.74 -29.88
N ARG A 218 2.05 -3.98 -29.97
CA ARG A 218 1.32 -5.00 -29.23
C ARG A 218 2.02 -6.35 -29.31
N GLN A 219 2.33 -6.95 -28.14
CA GLN A 219 3.01 -8.23 -28.03
C GLN A 219 2.05 -9.40 -27.76
N GLY A 220 0.85 -9.12 -27.32
CA GLY A 220 -0.18 -10.11 -26.98
C GLY A 220 -1.29 -9.50 -26.15
N GLU A 221 -2.29 -10.31 -25.82
CA GLU A 221 -3.43 -9.91 -24.97
C GLU A 221 -3.15 -10.23 -23.49
N VAL A 222 -2.39 -11.30 -23.24
CA VAL A 222 -2.03 -11.75 -21.90
C VAL A 222 -0.69 -11.12 -21.50
N PRO A 223 -0.57 -10.55 -20.29
CA PRO A 223 0.72 -10.08 -19.77
C PRO A 223 1.76 -11.20 -19.66
N GLU A 224 3.04 -10.82 -19.74
CA GLU A 224 4.15 -11.75 -19.65
C GLU A 224 5.23 -11.24 -18.69
N MET A 225 5.64 -12.03 -17.70
CA MET A 225 6.84 -11.75 -16.91
C MET A 225 8.09 -12.21 -17.66
N THR A 226 8.93 -11.25 -18.04
CA THR A 226 10.12 -11.53 -18.88
C THR A 226 11.40 -11.72 -18.09
N LYS A 227 11.51 -11.11 -16.92
CA LYS A 227 12.68 -11.20 -16.03
C LYS A 227 12.31 -10.90 -14.58
N TRP A 228 13.11 -11.45 -13.67
CA TRP A 228 12.99 -11.14 -12.26
C TRP A 228 14.33 -11.14 -11.53
N LYS A 229 14.33 -10.58 -10.35
CA LYS A 229 15.44 -10.59 -9.37
C LYS A 229 14.86 -10.83 -7.98
N SER A 230 15.48 -11.73 -7.25
CA SER A 230 15.05 -12.34 -6.01
C SER A 230 13.94 -13.39 -6.23
N ASP A 231 14.25 -14.60 -5.82
CA ASP A 231 13.36 -15.75 -6.02
C ASP A 231 12.31 -15.86 -4.89
N LEU A 232 12.60 -15.35 -3.69
CA LEU A 232 11.56 -15.25 -2.66
C LEU A 232 10.56 -14.15 -3.07
N GLN A 233 9.28 -14.49 -3.01
CA GLN A 233 8.17 -13.55 -3.16
C GLN A 233 7.91 -12.80 -1.85
N PRO A 234 7.29 -11.61 -1.86
CA PRO A 234 6.64 -11.03 -0.69
C PRO A 234 5.69 -12.03 -0.04
N ILE A 235 5.57 -11.99 1.27
CA ILE A 235 4.69 -12.89 2.02
C ILE A 235 3.81 -12.01 2.91
N GLU A 236 2.49 -12.24 2.84
CA GLU A 236 1.50 -11.48 3.61
C GLU A 236 1.77 -11.51 5.12
N ASP A 237 1.43 -10.44 5.82
CA ASP A 237 1.50 -10.32 7.28
C ASP A 237 2.89 -10.59 7.89
N THR A 238 3.95 -10.32 7.13
CA THR A 238 5.34 -10.58 7.61
C THR A 238 6.12 -9.33 7.99
N GLY A 239 5.52 -8.15 7.97
CA GLY A 239 6.15 -6.88 8.34
C GLY A 239 6.87 -6.22 7.16
N GLY A 240 6.41 -6.47 5.94
CA GLY A 240 6.72 -5.70 4.76
C GLY A 240 8.18 -5.76 4.31
N ALA A 241 8.61 -4.70 3.64
CA ALA A 241 9.95 -4.56 3.11
C ALA A 241 11.07 -4.64 4.18
N TRP A 242 10.74 -4.41 5.46
CA TRP A 242 11.70 -4.48 6.56
C TRP A 242 12.14 -5.91 6.86
N ASN A 243 11.21 -6.86 6.89
CA ASN A 243 11.48 -8.26 7.20
C ASN A 243 11.84 -9.07 5.95
N TYR A 244 11.45 -8.60 4.77
CA TYR A 244 11.73 -9.29 3.51
C TYR A 244 13.20 -9.71 3.31
N PRO A 245 14.23 -8.85 3.56
CA PRO A 245 15.63 -9.27 3.42
C PRO A 245 16.03 -10.42 4.35
N VAL A 246 15.45 -10.44 5.54
CA VAL A 246 15.71 -11.48 6.55
C VAL A 246 15.09 -12.81 6.13
N LEU A 247 13.81 -12.80 5.72
CA LEU A 247 13.13 -13.99 5.21
C LEU A 247 13.83 -14.56 3.98
N ARG A 248 14.27 -13.69 3.07
CA ARG A 248 15.05 -14.10 1.90
C ARG A 248 16.39 -14.74 2.27
N ASP A 249 17.11 -14.19 3.25
CA ASP A 249 18.38 -14.79 3.69
C ASP A 249 18.15 -16.13 4.42
N ALA A 250 17.01 -16.28 5.10
CA ALA A 250 16.57 -17.55 5.66
C ALA A 250 16.25 -18.58 4.55
N ALA A 251 15.47 -18.19 3.55
CA ALA A 251 15.12 -19.03 2.40
C ALA A 251 16.33 -19.49 1.58
N LEU A 252 17.39 -18.69 1.53
CA LEU A 252 18.63 -18.97 0.83
C LEU A 252 19.72 -19.64 1.68
N ASP A 253 19.39 -20.14 2.86
CA ASP A 253 20.34 -20.77 3.81
C ASP A 253 21.55 -19.88 4.17
N LYS A 254 21.35 -18.56 4.24
CA LYS A 254 22.41 -17.59 4.56
C LYS A 254 22.46 -17.17 6.04
N MET A 255 21.55 -17.72 6.84
CA MET A 255 21.46 -17.41 8.27
C MET A 255 22.17 -18.45 9.13
N SER A 256 22.61 -18.05 10.35
CA SER A 256 23.05 -19.00 11.36
C SER A 256 21.85 -19.79 11.91
N ASP A 257 22.10 -21.02 12.38
CA ASP A 257 21.05 -21.86 13.01
C ASP A 257 20.36 -21.14 14.19
N LYS A 258 21.09 -20.31 14.92
CA LYS A 258 20.56 -19.52 16.02
C LYS A 258 19.57 -18.45 15.53
N ASP A 259 19.93 -17.72 14.48
CA ASP A 259 19.10 -16.66 13.93
C ASP A 259 17.88 -17.27 13.23
N LEU A 260 18.09 -18.37 12.52
CA LEU A 260 17.01 -19.11 11.87
C LEU A 260 15.98 -19.62 12.88
N LYS A 261 16.44 -20.16 14.04
CA LYS A 261 15.55 -20.56 15.13
C LYS A 261 14.78 -19.36 15.70
N HIS A 262 15.47 -18.24 15.92
CA HIS A 262 14.85 -17.00 16.41
C HIS A 262 13.71 -16.53 15.49
N TRP A 263 13.92 -16.52 14.17
CA TRP A 263 12.89 -16.12 13.22
C TRP A 263 11.76 -17.14 13.09
N ALA A 264 12.06 -18.43 13.13
CA ALA A 264 11.04 -19.48 13.21
C ALA A 264 10.12 -19.28 14.43
N ASP A 265 10.70 -18.98 15.60
CA ASP A 265 9.93 -18.69 16.81
C ASP A 265 9.08 -17.41 16.67
N ASN A 266 9.62 -16.36 16.05
CA ASN A 266 8.88 -15.10 15.81
C ASN A 266 7.64 -15.30 14.93
N TYR A 267 7.72 -16.19 13.94
CA TYR A 267 6.58 -16.56 13.09
C TYR A 267 5.81 -17.79 13.63
N CYS A 268 5.96 -18.12 14.92
CA CYS A 268 5.23 -19.18 15.62
C CYS A 268 5.43 -20.60 15.07
N PHE A 269 6.55 -20.88 14.41
CA PHE A 269 6.91 -22.24 14.01
C PHE A 269 7.61 -22.99 15.15
N GLU A 270 7.12 -24.17 15.51
CA GLU A 270 7.73 -25.03 16.53
C GLU A 270 9.07 -25.60 16.05
N ARG A 271 9.18 -25.92 14.77
CA ARG A 271 10.37 -26.52 14.15
C ARG A 271 10.91 -25.61 13.05
N VAL A 272 12.22 -25.48 13.02
CA VAL A 272 12.93 -24.75 11.96
C VAL A 272 12.68 -25.38 10.56
N SER A 273 12.46 -26.70 10.50
CA SER A 273 12.09 -27.37 9.22
C SER A 273 10.79 -26.81 8.66
N ASP A 274 9.78 -26.65 9.49
CA ASP A 274 8.46 -26.17 9.05
C ASP A 274 8.52 -24.71 8.55
N PHE A 275 9.35 -23.90 9.22
CA PHE A 275 9.64 -22.53 8.77
C PHE A 275 10.34 -22.52 7.40
N LYS A 276 11.31 -23.43 7.19
CA LYS A 276 11.98 -23.55 5.88
C LYS A 276 11.05 -24.07 4.80
N ASP A 277 10.20 -25.04 5.10
CA ASP A 277 9.22 -25.58 4.16
C ASP A 277 8.23 -24.48 3.75
N TRP A 278 7.74 -23.70 4.73
CA TRP A 278 6.90 -22.54 4.46
C TRP A 278 7.58 -21.49 3.58
N LEU A 279 8.85 -21.16 3.81
CA LEU A 279 9.60 -20.25 2.93
C LEU A 279 9.78 -20.80 1.52
N ALA A 280 9.95 -22.13 1.39
CA ALA A 280 10.10 -22.79 0.10
C ALA A 280 8.82 -22.74 -0.74
N GLU A 281 7.64 -22.74 -0.11
CA GLU A 281 6.34 -22.58 -0.77
C GLU A 281 6.15 -21.18 -1.38
N HIS A 282 6.91 -20.18 -0.88
CA HIS A 282 6.87 -18.80 -1.38
C HIS A 282 8.01 -18.46 -2.34
N MET A 283 8.74 -19.45 -2.81
CA MET A 283 9.71 -19.23 -3.90
C MET A 283 8.97 -19.09 -5.23
N ILE A 284 9.41 -18.12 -6.05
CA ILE A 284 8.77 -17.85 -7.34
C ILE A 284 8.76 -19.09 -8.23
N ASP A 285 7.59 -19.48 -8.70
CA ASP A 285 7.42 -20.43 -9.79
C ASP A 285 6.94 -19.66 -11.03
N PRO A 286 7.70 -19.66 -12.15
CA PRO A 286 7.29 -18.98 -13.37
C PRO A 286 6.02 -19.55 -14.02
N GLU A 287 5.68 -20.82 -13.77
CA GLU A 287 4.45 -21.42 -14.29
C GLU A 287 3.24 -20.87 -13.52
N ASP A 288 3.30 -20.83 -12.19
CA ASP A 288 2.26 -20.24 -11.34
C ASP A 288 2.05 -18.75 -11.66
N VAL A 289 3.15 -18.00 -11.88
CA VAL A 289 3.08 -16.59 -12.31
C VAL A 289 2.39 -16.46 -13.67
N ALA A 290 2.70 -17.33 -14.63
CA ALA A 290 2.09 -17.29 -15.96
C ALA A 290 0.59 -17.60 -15.91
N ASP A 291 0.18 -18.55 -15.07
CA ASP A 291 -1.22 -18.89 -14.82
C ASP A 291 -1.96 -17.70 -14.19
N GLY A 292 -1.39 -17.07 -13.14
CA GLY A 292 -1.97 -15.88 -12.51
C GLY A 292 -2.09 -14.68 -13.48
N LEU A 293 -1.14 -14.52 -14.41
CA LEU A 293 -1.20 -13.48 -15.45
C LEU A 293 -2.26 -13.79 -16.52
N ALA A 294 -2.58 -15.06 -16.76
CA ALA A 294 -3.62 -15.46 -17.70
C ALA A 294 -5.04 -15.28 -17.11
N ASP A 295 -5.17 -15.27 -15.78
CA ASP A 295 -6.44 -15.15 -15.07
C ASP A 295 -6.82 -13.70 -14.73
N ILE A 296 -6.07 -12.69 -15.23
CA ILE A 296 -6.40 -11.28 -14.99
C ILE A 296 -7.79 -10.97 -15.56
N PRO A 297 -8.69 -10.37 -14.75
CA PRO A 297 -10.04 -10.07 -15.18
C PRO A 297 -10.10 -9.11 -16.38
N ASP A 298 -11.02 -9.36 -17.30
CA ASP A 298 -11.39 -8.38 -18.31
C ASP A 298 -11.96 -7.12 -17.65
N SER A 299 -11.75 -5.94 -18.23
CA SER A 299 -12.20 -4.63 -17.71
C SER A 299 -13.72 -4.43 -17.84
#